data_aef93725e81747807ddf7a9ff8df863a
#
_entry.id   aef93725e81747807ddf7a9ff8df863a
#
_cell.length_a   1.000
_cell.length_b   1.000
_cell.length_c   1.000
_cell.angle_alpha   90.00
_cell.angle_beta   90.00
_cell.angle_gamma   90.00
#
_symmetry.space_group_name_H-M   'P 1'
#
loop_
_entity.id
_entity.type
_entity.pdbx_description
1 polymer ?
#
loop_
_entity_poly.entity_id
_entity_poly.type
_entity_poly.pdbx_seq_one_letter_code
_entity_poly.pdbx_strand_id
1 'polypeptide(L)'
;MTYPYHLDSNPYPSSPTPTEKDAKILGGKRHKEAKAAILECIKELNRKVEGKTAENGDFRVISVVQDVGSGKTHLALHIKSLKGRHNVECSYVDLSTISPKSVTGIYDAMLKGFENEFFVELRTKFLNYLG
;
A
#
# COMPACT_ATOMS: atom_id res chain seq x y z
N MET A 1 2.81 -33.01 19.71
CA MET A 1 3.33 -31.89 20.55
C MET A 1 2.11 -31.17 21.10
N THR A 2 1.91 -31.19 22.38
CA THR A 2 0.88 -30.38 23.05
C THR A 2 1.46 -29.00 23.30
N TYR A 3 0.85 -27.97 22.75
CA TYR A 3 1.24 -26.60 23.04
C TYR A 3 0.87 -26.24 24.48
N PRO A 4 1.69 -25.46 25.20
CA PRO A 4 1.53 -25.20 26.64
C PRO A 4 0.22 -24.45 27.01
N TYR A 5 -0.56 -24.02 26.04
CA TYR A 5 -1.80 -23.25 26.25
C TYR A 5 -3.06 -24.01 25.81
N HIS A 6 -3.03 -25.33 25.67
CA HIS A 6 -4.18 -26.15 25.23
C HIS A 6 -4.82 -25.72 23.91
N LEU A 7 -4.01 -25.19 22.99
CA LEU A 7 -4.48 -24.79 21.67
C LEU A 7 -4.46 -26.00 20.74
N ASP A 8 -5.56 -26.28 20.08
CA ASP A 8 -5.70 -27.39 19.11
C ASP A 8 -4.86 -27.16 17.85
N SER A 9 -4.43 -25.93 17.62
CA SER A 9 -3.58 -25.56 16.49
C SER A 9 -2.59 -24.47 16.87
N ASN A 10 -1.48 -24.40 16.12
CA ASN A 10 -0.52 -23.32 16.29
C ASN A 10 -1.15 -21.97 15.90
N PRO A 11 -1.30 -21.00 16.81
CA PRO A 11 -1.87 -19.70 16.49
C PRO A 11 -0.94 -18.81 15.66
N TYR A 12 0.34 -19.19 15.57
CA TYR A 12 1.33 -18.45 14.81
C TYR A 12 1.39 -18.97 13.36
N PRO A 13 1.42 -18.10 12.37
CA PRO A 13 1.56 -18.51 10.99
C PRO A 13 2.90 -19.23 10.78
N SER A 14 2.92 -20.21 9.89
CA SER A 14 4.14 -20.94 9.50
C SER A 14 5.16 -20.04 8.78
N SER A 15 4.73 -18.91 8.26
CA SER A 15 5.56 -17.89 7.65
C SER A 15 5.42 -16.57 8.41
N PRO A 16 6.54 -15.89 8.74
CA PRO A 16 6.49 -14.57 9.38
C PRO A 16 6.11 -13.44 8.42
N THR A 17 5.89 -13.74 7.15
CA THR A 17 5.49 -12.73 6.16
C THR A 17 4.00 -12.42 6.33
N PRO A 18 3.63 -11.16 6.60
CA PRO A 18 2.24 -10.79 6.79
C PRO A 18 1.45 -10.94 5.49
N THR A 19 0.23 -11.41 5.61
CA THR A 19 -0.74 -11.49 4.51
C THR A 19 -1.63 -10.24 4.48
N GLU A 20 -2.37 -10.04 3.38
CA GLU A 20 -3.35 -8.93 3.29
C GLU A 20 -4.45 -9.04 4.36
N LYS A 21 -4.77 -10.25 4.83
CA LYS A 21 -5.74 -10.45 5.93
C LYS A 21 -5.20 -9.94 7.26
N ASP A 22 -3.91 -10.17 7.53
CA ASP A 22 -3.24 -9.73 8.74
C ASP A 22 -3.07 -8.21 8.77
N ALA A 23 -2.96 -7.60 7.60
CA ALA A 23 -2.73 -6.17 7.44
C ALA A 23 -3.93 -5.28 7.84
N LYS A 24 -5.10 -5.84 8.13
CA LYS A 24 -6.26 -5.06 8.59
C LYS A 24 -6.04 -4.38 9.94
N ILE A 25 -5.20 -4.95 10.79
CA ILE A 25 -4.89 -4.45 12.13
C ILE A 25 -3.45 -3.93 12.16
N LEU A 26 -3.27 -2.68 12.54
CA LEU A 26 -1.96 -2.07 12.72
C LEU A 26 -1.67 -1.89 14.20
N GLY A 27 -0.66 -2.61 14.69
CA GLY A 27 -0.14 -2.49 16.06
C GLY A 27 1.03 -1.50 16.16
N GLY A 28 1.38 -1.15 17.41
CA GLY A 28 2.58 -0.37 17.73
C GLY A 28 2.47 1.14 17.47
N LYS A 29 3.05 1.93 18.38
CA LYS A 29 3.02 3.40 18.33
C LYS A 29 3.68 3.95 17.07
N ARG A 30 4.90 3.46 16.75
CA ARG A 30 5.68 3.94 15.59
C ARG A 30 4.97 3.72 14.26
N HIS A 31 4.29 2.58 14.08
CA HIS A 31 3.53 2.30 12.87
C HIS A 31 2.27 3.18 12.77
N LYS A 32 1.63 3.49 13.89
CA LYS A 32 0.51 4.42 13.92
C LYS A 32 0.92 5.84 13.55
N GLU A 33 2.08 6.28 14.02
CA GLU A 33 2.66 7.58 13.66
C GLU A 33 3.03 7.64 12.17
N ALA A 34 3.70 6.62 11.65
CA ALA A 34 4.02 6.51 10.22
C ALA A 34 2.75 6.51 9.35
N LYS A 35 1.73 5.74 9.74
CA LYS A 35 0.41 5.76 9.08
C LYS A 35 -0.20 7.15 9.07
N ALA A 36 -0.19 7.85 10.20
CA ALA A 36 -0.77 9.19 10.32
C ALA A 36 -0.06 10.18 9.38
N ALA A 37 1.26 10.13 9.30
CA ALA A 37 2.05 10.95 8.37
C ALA A 37 1.71 10.67 6.90
N ILE A 38 1.57 9.40 6.52
CA ILE A 38 1.19 9.01 5.15
C ILE A 38 -0.22 9.51 4.82
N LEU A 39 -1.18 9.32 5.72
CA LEU A 39 -2.56 9.76 5.52
C LEU A 39 -2.68 11.28 5.44
N GLU A 40 -1.87 12.03 6.18
CA GLU A 40 -1.85 13.49 6.08
C GLU A 40 -1.33 13.95 4.71
N CYS A 41 -0.28 13.32 4.19
CA CYS A 41 0.20 13.58 2.82
C CYS A 41 -0.88 13.27 1.77
N ILE A 42 -1.61 12.17 1.91
CA ILE A 42 -2.71 11.82 1.00
C ILE A 42 -3.81 12.89 1.04
N LYS A 43 -4.20 13.33 2.22
CA LYS A 43 -5.22 14.39 2.39
C LYS A 43 -4.77 15.72 1.78
N GLU A 44 -3.51 16.07 1.95
CA GLU A 44 -2.94 17.28 1.36
C GLU A 44 -2.99 17.23 -0.17
N LEU A 45 -2.57 16.10 -0.78
CA LEU A 45 -2.64 15.91 -2.23
C LEU A 45 -4.07 15.95 -2.74
N ASN A 46 -5.01 15.28 -2.05
CA ASN A 46 -6.42 15.31 -2.43
C ASN A 46 -7.00 16.74 -2.39
N ARG A 47 -6.69 17.53 -1.37
CA ARG A 47 -7.12 18.95 -1.31
C ARG A 47 -6.60 19.76 -2.48
N LYS A 48 -5.37 19.55 -2.90
CA LYS A 48 -4.79 20.23 -4.07
C LYS A 48 -5.53 19.83 -5.35
N VAL A 49 -5.82 18.56 -5.53
CA VAL A 49 -6.57 18.06 -6.70
C VAL A 49 -7.98 18.66 -6.74
N GLU A 50 -8.71 18.65 -5.63
CA GLU A 50 -10.05 19.21 -5.51
C GLU A 50 -10.06 20.72 -5.74
N GLY A 51 -9.07 21.44 -5.20
CA GLY A 51 -8.90 22.89 -5.40
C GLY A 51 -8.35 23.27 -6.77
N LYS A 52 -8.09 22.28 -7.66
CA LYS A 52 -7.44 22.50 -8.97
C LYS A 52 -6.09 23.25 -8.89
N THR A 53 -5.44 23.14 -7.75
CA THR A 53 -4.13 23.73 -7.49
C THR A 53 -2.98 22.73 -7.64
N ALA A 54 -3.31 21.48 -8.02
CA ALA A 54 -2.30 20.47 -8.30
C ALA A 54 -1.58 20.84 -9.60
N GLU A 55 -0.30 21.12 -9.47
CA GLU A 55 0.59 21.28 -10.62
C GLU A 55 1.05 19.93 -11.14
N ASN A 56 1.35 19.86 -12.42
CA ASN A 56 1.92 18.65 -13.03
C ASN A 56 3.23 18.29 -12.30
N GLY A 57 3.27 17.07 -11.75
CA GLY A 57 4.45 16.57 -11.05
C GLY A 57 4.42 16.70 -9.52
N ASP A 58 3.29 17.11 -8.94
CA ASP A 58 3.15 17.03 -7.47
C ASP A 58 3.24 15.57 -7.02
N PHE A 59 4.27 15.26 -6.27
CA PHE A 59 4.47 13.94 -5.65
C PHE A 59 5.12 14.07 -4.28
N ARG A 60 4.99 13.03 -3.47
CA ARG A 60 5.65 12.92 -2.17
C ARG A 60 6.38 11.58 -2.06
N VAL A 61 7.57 11.62 -1.51
CA VAL A 61 8.34 10.43 -1.18
C VAL A 61 8.42 10.31 0.33
N ILE A 62 7.94 9.20 0.87
CA ILE A 62 8.00 8.90 2.29
C ILE A 62 8.84 7.64 2.46
N SER A 63 9.96 7.77 3.16
CA SER A 63 10.85 6.65 3.47
C SER A 63 10.59 6.16 4.88
N VAL A 64 10.31 4.86 5.02
CA VAL A 64 10.20 4.19 6.32
C VAL A 64 11.42 3.30 6.51
N VAL A 65 12.34 3.74 7.34
CA VAL A 65 13.60 3.04 7.62
C VAL A 65 13.54 2.47 9.04
N GLN A 66 13.66 1.17 9.15
CA GLN A 66 13.65 0.43 10.43
C GLN A 66 14.42 -0.89 10.25
N ASP A 67 14.71 -1.54 11.36
CA ASP A 67 15.37 -2.85 11.37
C ASP A 67 14.57 -3.95 10.67
N VAL A 68 15.25 -5.02 10.31
CA VAL A 68 14.59 -6.23 9.78
C VAL A 68 13.61 -6.77 10.81
N GLY A 69 12.45 -7.23 10.37
CA GLY A 69 11.41 -7.75 11.26
C GLY A 69 10.55 -6.70 11.96
N SER A 70 10.80 -5.41 11.75
CA SER A 70 10.05 -4.32 12.40
C SER A 70 8.61 -4.11 11.90
N GLY A 71 8.15 -4.88 10.90
CA GLY A 71 6.80 -4.80 10.37
C GLY A 71 6.58 -3.79 9.23
N LYS A 72 7.63 -3.37 8.52
CA LYS A 72 7.52 -2.45 7.36
C LYS A 72 6.57 -2.96 6.29
N THR A 73 6.69 -4.24 5.93
CA THR A 73 5.79 -4.89 4.95
C THR A 73 4.35 -4.89 5.44
N HIS A 74 4.13 -5.16 6.73
CA HIS A 74 2.81 -5.09 7.33
C HIS A 74 2.20 -3.68 7.24
N LEU A 75 3.00 -2.65 7.53
CA LEU A 75 2.58 -1.25 7.37
C LEU A 75 2.19 -0.94 5.91
N ALA A 76 3.01 -1.35 4.94
CA ALA A 76 2.75 -1.11 3.52
C ALA A 76 1.44 -1.78 3.06
N LEU A 77 1.22 -3.04 3.43
CA LEU A 77 -0.02 -3.76 3.12
C LEU A 77 -1.23 -3.16 3.86
N HIS A 78 -1.03 -2.65 5.08
CA HIS A 78 -2.08 -1.94 5.80
C HIS A 78 -2.50 -0.66 5.08
N ILE A 79 -1.56 0.15 4.61
CA ILE A 79 -1.86 1.35 3.82
C ILE A 79 -2.60 0.98 2.53
N LYS A 80 -2.14 -0.06 1.81
CA LYS A 80 -2.85 -0.57 0.63
C LYS A 80 -4.31 -0.92 0.94
N SER A 81 -4.59 -1.54 2.09
CA SER A 81 -5.96 -1.92 2.49
C SER A 81 -6.90 -0.73 2.74
N LEU A 82 -6.36 0.48 2.87
CA LEU A 82 -7.14 1.70 3.13
C LEU A 82 -7.53 2.47 1.86
N LYS A 83 -7.13 2.00 0.67
CA LYS A 83 -7.33 2.70 -0.61
C LYS A 83 -8.75 3.23 -0.81
N GLY A 84 -9.76 2.40 -0.62
CA GLY A 84 -11.17 2.79 -0.83
C GLY A 84 -11.72 3.81 0.18
N ARG A 85 -11.01 4.07 1.28
CA ARG A 85 -11.44 5.02 2.32
C ARG A 85 -10.89 6.43 2.12
N HIS A 86 -9.87 6.59 1.29
CA HIS A 86 -9.14 7.84 1.15
C HIS A 86 -9.11 8.38 -0.28
N ASN A 87 -9.96 7.87 -1.16
CA ASN A 87 -10.02 8.27 -2.57
C ASN A 87 -8.64 8.19 -3.25
N VAL A 88 -7.93 7.08 -3.04
CA VAL A 88 -6.62 6.79 -3.62
C VAL A 88 -6.58 5.38 -4.16
N GLU A 89 -5.80 5.18 -5.19
CA GLU A 89 -5.41 3.87 -5.67
C GLU A 89 -4.00 3.54 -5.20
N CYS A 90 -3.77 2.27 -4.90
CA CYS A 90 -2.51 1.81 -4.36
C CYS A 90 -1.97 0.62 -5.15
N SER A 91 -0.73 0.72 -5.56
CA SER A 91 0.05 -0.41 -6.07
C SER A 91 1.12 -0.80 -5.07
N TYR A 92 1.18 -2.06 -4.70
CA TYR A 92 2.24 -2.60 -3.85
C TYR A 92 3.25 -3.34 -4.71
N VAL A 93 4.51 -2.99 -4.56
CA VAL A 93 5.62 -3.61 -5.30
C VAL A 93 6.67 -4.12 -4.33
N ASP A 94 6.91 -5.42 -4.35
CA ASP A 94 8.03 -6.03 -3.64
C ASP A 94 9.23 -6.10 -4.58
N LEU A 95 10.21 -5.24 -4.35
CA LEU A 95 11.41 -5.16 -5.17
C LEU A 95 12.28 -6.42 -5.10
N SER A 96 12.09 -7.27 -4.11
CA SER A 96 12.84 -8.54 -4.00
C SER A 96 12.41 -9.56 -5.06
N THR A 97 11.18 -9.46 -5.53
CA THR A 97 10.58 -10.41 -6.49
C THR A 97 10.74 -9.98 -7.95
N ILE A 98 11.22 -8.76 -8.21
CA ILE A 98 11.37 -8.24 -9.57
C ILE A 98 12.69 -8.67 -10.19
N SER A 99 12.63 -9.23 -11.40
CA SER A 99 13.79 -9.58 -12.20
C SER A 99 13.52 -9.28 -13.69
N PRO A 100 14.38 -8.50 -14.37
CA PRO A 100 15.51 -7.75 -13.82
C PRO A 100 15.07 -6.51 -13.01
N LYS A 101 15.91 -6.08 -12.07
CA LYS A 101 15.70 -4.85 -11.29
C LYS A 101 16.03 -3.60 -12.10
N SER A 102 15.30 -3.38 -13.15
CA SER A 102 15.43 -2.22 -14.05
C SER A 102 14.28 -1.24 -13.84
N VAL A 103 14.43 0.00 -14.29
CA VAL A 103 13.36 1.00 -14.22
C VAL A 103 12.10 0.51 -14.92
N THR A 104 12.25 -0.12 -16.10
CA THR A 104 11.12 -0.70 -16.84
C THR A 104 10.47 -1.86 -16.10
N GLY A 105 11.26 -2.73 -15.46
CA GLY A 105 10.75 -3.84 -14.65
C GLY A 105 9.97 -3.37 -13.43
N ILE A 106 10.45 -2.33 -12.75
CA ILE A 106 9.77 -1.72 -11.60
C ILE A 106 8.46 -1.06 -12.07
N TYR A 107 8.50 -0.31 -13.18
CA TYR A 107 7.32 0.34 -13.74
C TYR A 107 6.24 -0.67 -14.15
N ASP A 108 6.61 -1.76 -14.81
CA ASP A 108 5.70 -2.85 -15.17
C ASP A 108 5.07 -3.50 -13.93
N ALA A 109 5.87 -3.75 -12.88
CA ALA A 109 5.37 -4.27 -11.63
C ALA A 109 4.41 -3.30 -10.93
N MET A 110 4.66 -1.99 -10.99
CA MET A 110 3.75 -0.98 -10.46
C MET A 110 2.40 -1.01 -11.21
N LEU A 111 2.42 -1.08 -12.53
CA LEU A 111 1.19 -1.17 -13.32
C LEU A 111 0.39 -2.43 -13.01
N LYS A 112 1.05 -3.57 -12.90
CA LYS A 112 0.43 -4.85 -12.53
C LYS A 112 -0.10 -4.89 -11.10
N GLY A 113 0.41 -4.04 -10.23
CA GLY A 113 -0.02 -3.94 -8.84
C GLY A 113 -1.36 -3.22 -8.63
N PHE A 114 -1.86 -2.51 -9.64
CA PHE A 114 -3.20 -1.96 -9.64
C PHE A 114 -4.24 -3.02 -9.99
N GLU A 115 -5.45 -2.88 -9.47
CA GLU A 115 -6.57 -3.76 -9.85
C GLU A 115 -7.05 -3.47 -11.27
N ASN A 116 -7.56 -4.49 -11.94
CA ASN A 116 -8.05 -4.34 -13.33
C ASN A 116 -9.18 -3.31 -13.45
N GLU A 117 -10.05 -3.22 -12.45
CA GLU A 117 -11.14 -2.26 -12.39
C GLU A 117 -10.66 -0.81 -12.47
N PHE A 118 -9.49 -0.51 -11.88
CA PHE A 118 -8.90 0.82 -11.94
C PHE A 118 -8.68 1.29 -13.39
N PHE A 119 -8.11 0.45 -14.23
CA PHE A 119 -7.86 0.80 -15.63
C PHE A 119 -9.15 0.91 -16.45
N VAL A 120 -10.14 0.08 -16.15
CA VAL A 120 -11.47 0.15 -16.79
C VAL A 120 -12.17 1.48 -16.43
N GLU A 121 -12.17 1.86 -15.16
CA GLU A 121 -12.72 3.14 -14.71
C GLU A 121 -11.97 4.33 -15.32
N LEU A 122 -10.65 4.29 -15.32
CA LEU A 122 -9.83 5.35 -15.89
C LEU A 122 -10.12 5.53 -17.39
N ARG A 123 -10.21 4.44 -18.13
CA ARG A 123 -10.56 4.47 -19.55
C ARG A 123 -11.96 5.05 -19.77
N THR A 124 -12.93 4.62 -18.98
CA THR A 124 -14.32 5.11 -19.08
C THR A 124 -14.40 6.61 -18.81
N LYS A 125 -13.75 7.08 -17.75
CA LYS A 125 -13.68 8.51 -17.42
C LYS A 125 -13.02 9.32 -18.54
N PHE A 126 -11.93 8.80 -19.10
CA PHE A 126 -11.23 9.45 -20.21
C PHE A 126 -12.10 9.54 -21.47
N LEU A 127 -12.79 8.46 -21.84
CA LEU A 127 -13.69 8.46 -23.00
C LEU A 127 -14.86 9.44 -22.79
N ASN A 128 -15.44 9.49 -21.61
CA ASN A 128 -16.49 10.44 -21.28
C ASN A 128 -16.02 11.91 -21.31
N TYR A 129 -14.75 12.14 -21.00
CA TYR A 129 -14.15 13.49 -21.10
C TYR A 129 -13.95 13.92 -22.57
N LEU A 130 -13.61 12.98 -23.45
CA LEU A 130 -13.41 13.26 -24.88
C LEU A 130 -14.71 13.35 -25.67
N GLY A 131 -15.77 12.72 -25.18
CA GLY A 131 -17.07 12.65 -25.84
C GLY A 131 -18.01 13.73 -25.44
#